data_4f124c82addf4ed7e45d5e0076c046ec
#
_entry.id   4f124c82addf4ed7e45d5e0076c046ec
#
_cell.length_a   1.000
_cell.length_b   1.000
_cell.length_c   1.000
_cell.angle_alpha   90.00
_cell.angle_beta   90.00
_cell.angle_gamma   90.00
#
_symmetry.space_group_name_H-M   'P 1'
#
loop_
_entity.id
_entity.type
_entity.pdbx_description
1 polymer ?
#
loop_
_entity_poly.entity_id
_entity_poly.type
_entity_poly.pdbx_seq_one_letter_code
_entity_poly.pdbx_strand_id
1 'polypeptide(L)'
;VEYAICEYLPGDEFTVDCFTDRHGQLRFAAPRQRMRIRAGISVRSRRFAPDEGILSIALDINSRLAFNGAWFFQLKKNAAGEYRLMEIAPRIAGTMCVARNAGVNMPMLTLFNMFGCDVGIIDNANAELVDRAFISRFETDISYDTVYVDFDDTVTVRGKVNSILMMYLYQARNA
;
A
#
# COMPACT_ATOMS: atom_id res chain seq x y z
N VAL A 1 21.90 13.05 -23.40
CA VAL A 1 21.15 12.75 -22.17
C VAL A 1 20.25 13.94 -21.93
N GLU A 2 18.93 13.72 -21.93
CA GLU A 2 17.96 14.76 -21.59
C GLU A 2 17.75 14.75 -20.09
N TYR A 3 17.77 15.91 -19.46
CA TYR A 3 17.52 16.10 -18.04
C TYR A 3 16.22 16.87 -17.84
N ALA A 4 15.38 16.42 -16.90
CA ALA A 4 14.26 17.22 -16.41
C ALA A 4 14.74 18.08 -15.23
N ILE A 5 14.49 19.38 -15.30
CA ILE A 5 14.76 20.31 -14.20
C ILE A 5 13.46 20.51 -13.43
N CYS A 6 13.44 20.11 -12.15
CA CYS A 6 12.25 20.19 -11.31
C CYS A 6 12.53 21.06 -10.08
N GLU A 7 11.47 21.57 -9.46
CA GLU A 7 11.56 22.24 -8.16
C GLU A 7 12.09 21.26 -7.10
N TYR A 8 13.03 21.70 -6.27
CA TYR A 8 13.49 20.94 -5.13
C TYR A 8 12.52 21.08 -3.97
N LEU A 9 12.00 19.95 -3.49
CA LEU A 9 11.05 19.87 -2.38
C LEU A 9 11.72 19.24 -1.15
N PRO A 10 12.08 20.02 -0.11
CA PRO A 10 12.83 19.52 1.04
C PRO A 10 11.98 18.80 2.09
N GLY A 11 10.67 19.01 2.09
CA GLY A 11 9.78 18.56 3.16
C GLY A 11 9.33 17.10 3.08
N ASP A 12 8.39 16.75 3.94
CA ASP A 12 7.82 15.41 4.04
C ASP A 12 7.10 14.98 2.75
N GLU A 13 7.18 13.67 2.48
CA GLU A 13 6.60 13.05 1.30
C GLU A 13 5.43 12.13 1.69
N PHE A 14 4.37 12.19 0.90
CA PHE A 14 3.11 11.51 1.17
C PHE A 14 2.62 10.74 -0.06
N THR A 15 1.93 9.65 0.18
CA THR A 15 1.08 9.00 -0.82
C THR A 15 -0.36 9.04 -0.30
N VAL A 16 -1.29 9.38 -1.17
CA VAL A 16 -2.73 9.37 -0.87
C VAL A 16 -3.38 8.28 -1.72
N ASP A 17 -3.82 7.21 -1.06
CA ASP A 17 -4.55 6.13 -1.71
C ASP A 17 -6.00 6.56 -1.90
N CYS A 18 -6.52 6.48 -3.11
CA CYS A 18 -7.85 6.95 -3.50
C CYS A 18 -8.67 5.84 -4.15
N PHE A 19 -9.99 5.97 -4.04
CA PHE A 19 -10.93 5.13 -4.76
C PHE A 19 -12.10 5.97 -5.30
N THR A 20 -12.34 5.87 -6.59
CA THR A 20 -13.46 6.51 -7.28
C THR A 20 -14.43 5.43 -7.74
N ASP A 21 -15.71 5.60 -7.41
CA ASP A 21 -16.72 4.63 -7.81
C ASP A 21 -17.14 4.77 -9.31
N ARG A 22 -17.97 3.86 -9.78
CA ARG A 22 -18.49 3.84 -11.16
C ARG A 22 -19.31 5.07 -11.54
N HIS A 23 -19.73 5.87 -10.56
CA HIS A 23 -20.45 7.12 -10.76
C HIS A 23 -19.51 8.35 -10.76
N GLY A 24 -18.21 8.14 -10.71
CA GLY A 24 -17.20 9.19 -10.68
C GLY A 24 -17.04 9.88 -9.32
N GLN A 25 -17.63 9.32 -8.25
CA GLN A 25 -17.55 9.90 -6.92
C GLN A 25 -16.32 9.41 -6.19
N LEU A 26 -15.55 10.33 -5.63
CA LEU A 26 -14.43 10.00 -4.73
C LEU A 26 -15.00 9.43 -3.42
N ARG A 27 -14.82 8.13 -3.20
CA ARG A 27 -15.35 7.38 -2.04
C ARG A 27 -14.33 7.19 -0.94
N PHE A 28 -13.03 7.35 -1.25
CA PHE A 28 -11.95 7.15 -0.33
C PHE A 28 -10.75 8.01 -0.70
N ALA A 29 -10.13 8.64 0.30
CA ALA A 29 -8.85 9.32 0.20
C ALA A 29 -8.11 9.17 1.54
N ALA A 30 -7.06 8.36 1.57
CA ALA A 30 -6.31 8.06 2.79
C ALA A 30 -4.83 8.37 2.63
N PRO A 31 -4.34 9.44 3.25
CA PRO A 31 -2.93 9.80 3.21
C PRO A 31 -2.09 8.93 4.14
N ARG A 32 -0.85 8.72 3.72
CA ARG A 32 0.21 8.15 4.52
C ARG A 32 1.54 8.85 4.26
N GLN A 33 2.25 9.19 5.31
CA GLN A 33 3.60 9.72 5.23
C GLN A 33 4.57 8.61 4.86
N ARG A 34 5.48 8.90 3.94
CA ARG A 34 6.57 8.02 3.51
C ARG A 34 7.79 8.25 4.40
N MET A 35 7.82 7.62 5.57
CA MET A 35 8.83 7.87 6.61
C MET A 35 10.22 7.37 6.25
N ARG A 36 10.30 6.26 5.50
CA ARG A 36 11.56 5.69 5.03
C ARG A 36 11.38 5.16 3.61
N ILE A 37 12.27 5.59 2.73
CA ILE A 37 12.25 5.25 1.30
C ILE A 37 13.57 4.55 0.96
N ARG A 38 13.51 3.48 0.17
CA ARG A 38 14.67 2.81 -0.44
C ARG A 38 14.41 2.60 -1.92
N ALA A 39 15.32 3.08 -2.75
CA ALA A 39 15.21 2.98 -4.22
C ALA A 39 13.82 3.42 -4.74
N GLY A 40 13.31 4.58 -4.28
CA GLY A 40 12.00 5.11 -4.66
C GLY A 40 10.79 4.41 -4.01
N ILE A 41 11.00 3.28 -3.31
CA ILE A 41 9.93 2.51 -2.69
C ILE A 41 9.80 2.89 -1.21
N SER A 42 8.59 3.22 -0.77
CA SER A 42 8.32 3.42 0.66
C SER A 42 8.41 2.07 1.39
N VAL A 43 9.32 1.97 2.35
CA VAL A 43 9.52 0.79 3.19
C VAL A 43 8.93 0.98 4.59
N ARG A 44 8.73 2.23 5.03
CA ARG A 44 7.99 2.55 6.25
C ARG A 44 7.02 3.68 5.99
N SER A 45 5.77 3.45 6.30
CA SER A 45 4.68 4.43 6.10
C SER A 45 3.83 4.55 7.34
N ARG A 46 3.44 5.78 7.67
CA ARG A 46 2.48 6.08 8.74
C ARG A 46 1.22 6.68 8.13
N ARG A 47 0.08 6.10 8.47
CA ARG A 47 -1.23 6.63 8.12
C ARG A 47 -1.61 7.75 9.08
N PHE A 48 -2.35 8.73 8.59
CA PHE A 48 -3.00 9.78 9.38
C PHE A 48 -4.32 10.19 8.73
N ALA A 49 -5.14 10.93 9.46
CA ALA A 49 -6.39 11.47 8.91
C ALA A 49 -6.07 12.55 7.87
N PRO A 50 -6.75 12.57 6.70
CA PRO A 50 -6.54 13.62 5.72
C PRO A 50 -6.93 14.99 6.29
N ASP A 51 -6.09 15.98 6.06
CA ASP A 51 -6.43 17.38 6.28
C ASP A 51 -7.23 17.96 5.10
N GLU A 52 -7.77 19.15 5.26
CA GLU A 52 -8.56 19.82 4.23
C GLU A 52 -7.77 20.06 2.94
N GLY A 53 -6.46 20.33 3.04
CA GLY A 53 -5.58 20.56 1.89
C GLY A 53 -5.45 19.30 1.04
N ILE A 54 -5.23 18.14 1.66
CA ILE A 54 -5.13 16.85 0.95
C ILE A 54 -6.48 16.47 0.33
N LEU A 55 -7.60 16.66 1.06
CA LEU A 55 -8.93 16.37 0.54
C LEU A 55 -9.28 17.26 -0.65
N SER A 56 -8.97 18.54 -0.59
CA SER A 56 -9.19 19.49 -1.68
C SER A 56 -8.42 19.07 -2.93
N ILE A 57 -7.14 18.69 -2.79
CA ILE A 57 -6.32 18.20 -3.91
C ILE A 57 -6.92 16.92 -4.49
N ALA A 58 -7.32 15.97 -3.65
CA ALA A 58 -7.91 14.71 -4.10
C ALA A 58 -9.22 14.93 -4.90
N LEU A 59 -10.08 15.84 -4.43
CA LEU A 59 -11.32 16.21 -5.12
C LEU A 59 -11.05 16.94 -6.43
N ASP A 60 -10.09 17.87 -6.47
CA ASP A 60 -9.72 18.56 -7.70
C ASP A 60 -9.16 17.60 -8.75
N ILE A 61 -8.25 16.70 -8.37
CA ILE A 61 -7.74 15.65 -9.25
C ILE A 61 -8.88 14.76 -9.76
N ASN A 62 -9.76 14.31 -8.87
CA ASN A 62 -10.89 13.44 -9.24
C ASN A 62 -11.87 14.13 -10.19
N SER A 63 -12.08 15.44 -10.05
CA SER A 63 -12.99 16.21 -10.92
C SER A 63 -12.43 16.41 -12.33
N ARG A 64 -11.11 16.40 -12.49
CA ARG A 64 -10.43 16.64 -13.78
C ARG A 64 -10.08 15.37 -14.53
N LEU A 65 -9.96 14.25 -13.83
CA LEU A 65 -9.56 12.97 -14.40
C LEU A 65 -10.65 11.92 -14.13
N ALA A 66 -11.08 11.24 -15.21
CA ALA A 66 -12.16 10.24 -15.14
C ALA A 66 -11.65 8.90 -14.59
N PHE A 67 -11.42 8.83 -13.29
CA PHE A 67 -11.05 7.58 -12.63
C PHE A 67 -12.25 6.65 -12.47
N ASN A 68 -11.95 5.33 -12.47
CA ASN A 68 -12.89 4.27 -12.16
C ASN A 68 -12.16 3.14 -11.43
N GLY A 69 -12.31 3.07 -10.11
CA GLY A 69 -11.58 2.16 -9.22
C GLY A 69 -10.46 2.84 -8.43
N ALA A 70 -9.44 2.06 -8.09
CA ALA A 70 -8.36 2.51 -7.24
C ALA A 70 -7.27 3.29 -8.01
N TRP A 71 -6.84 4.39 -7.43
CA TRP A 71 -5.74 5.22 -7.91
C TRP A 71 -5.00 5.83 -6.74
N PHE A 72 -3.89 6.48 -6.96
CA PHE A 72 -3.18 7.24 -5.93
C PHE A 72 -2.50 8.46 -6.52
N PHE A 73 -2.13 9.39 -5.65
CA PHE A 73 -1.22 10.46 -5.97
C PHE A 73 -0.17 10.65 -4.88
N GLN A 74 0.91 11.34 -5.23
CA GLN A 74 1.98 11.65 -4.29
C GLN A 74 2.12 13.16 -4.13
N LEU A 75 2.36 13.54 -2.90
CA LEU A 75 2.61 14.92 -2.50
C LEU A 75 3.94 15.01 -1.80
N LYS A 76 4.58 16.16 -1.91
CA LYS A 76 5.72 16.52 -1.09
C LYS A 76 5.62 17.96 -0.65
N LYS A 77 6.07 18.28 0.55
CA LYS A 77 6.05 19.64 1.04
C LYS A 77 7.24 20.44 0.50
N ASN A 78 6.98 21.69 0.09
CA ASN A 78 8.02 22.66 -0.23
C ASN A 78 8.62 23.28 1.06
N ALA A 79 9.53 24.23 0.92
CA ALA A 79 10.17 24.90 2.03
C ALA A 79 9.19 25.73 2.89
N ALA A 80 8.06 26.15 2.35
CA ALA A 80 6.99 26.85 3.07
C ALA A 80 5.99 25.89 3.77
N GLY A 81 6.18 24.57 3.64
CA GLY A 81 5.28 23.55 4.20
C GLY A 81 4.04 23.28 3.37
N GLU A 82 3.92 23.85 2.17
CA GLU A 82 2.79 23.64 1.27
C GLU A 82 2.93 22.34 0.49
N TYR A 83 1.81 21.67 0.23
CA TYR A 83 1.76 20.47 -0.60
C TYR A 83 2.03 20.79 -2.09
N ARG A 84 2.92 20.04 -2.69
CA ARG A 84 3.19 20.04 -4.12
C ARG A 84 2.90 18.65 -4.69
N LEU A 85 2.13 18.61 -5.77
CA LEU A 85 1.81 17.37 -6.47
C LEU A 85 3.05 16.86 -7.21
N MET A 86 3.39 15.59 -7.01
CA MET A 86 4.53 14.93 -7.64
C MET A 86 4.12 13.93 -8.72
N GLU A 87 3.14 13.08 -8.43
CA GLU A 87 2.74 11.96 -9.27
C GLU A 87 1.24 11.69 -9.10
N ILE A 88 0.58 11.33 -10.19
CA ILE A 88 -0.76 10.73 -10.20
C ILE A 88 -0.65 9.41 -10.94
N ALA A 89 -1.17 8.33 -10.36
CA ALA A 89 -1.11 7.01 -10.96
C ALA A 89 -2.48 6.30 -10.90
N PRO A 90 -3.06 5.91 -12.04
CA PRO A 90 -4.34 5.19 -12.12
C PRO A 90 -4.16 3.69 -11.81
N ARG A 91 -3.60 3.38 -10.68
CA ARG A 91 -3.34 2.02 -10.20
C ARG A 91 -3.24 1.98 -8.68
N ILE A 92 -3.29 0.78 -8.13
CA ILE A 92 -3.06 0.54 -6.71
C ILE A 92 -1.59 0.82 -6.36
N ALA A 93 -1.37 1.55 -5.27
CA ALA A 93 -0.03 1.84 -4.77
C ALA A 93 0.63 0.61 -4.14
N GLY A 94 1.96 0.49 -4.26
CA GLY A 94 2.72 -0.65 -3.73
C GLY A 94 2.65 -0.83 -2.21
N THR A 95 2.31 0.21 -1.46
CA THR A 95 2.12 0.17 0.01
C THR A 95 0.65 0.27 0.45
N MET A 96 -0.29 -0.11 -0.42
CA MET A 96 -1.72 -0.15 -0.13
C MET A 96 -2.10 -1.06 1.05
N CYS A 97 -1.16 -1.90 1.51
CA CYS A 97 -1.36 -2.76 2.68
C CYS A 97 -1.75 -1.97 3.94
N VAL A 98 -1.41 -0.68 4.02
CA VAL A 98 -1.88 0.21 5.10
C VAL A 98 -3.40 0.34 5.07
N ALA A 99 -3.98 0.63 3.90
CA ALA A 99 -5.43 0.69 3.73
C ALA A 99 -6.09 -0.68 3.93
N ARG A 100 -5.46 -1.76 3.44
CA ARG A 100 -5.96 -3.13 3.63
C ARG A 100 -6.03 -3.55 5.10
N ASN A 101 -5.02 -3.21 5.90
CA ASN A 101 -5.02 -3.47 7.32
C ASN A 101 -6.13 -2.69 8.06
N ALA A 102 -6.55 -1.56 7.53
CA ALA A 102 -7.70 -0.79 8.00
C ALA A 102 -9.05 -1.31 7.46
N GLY A 103 -9.08 -2.44 6.76
CA GLY A 103 -10.29 -3.06 6.22
C GLY A 103 -10.61 -2.69 4.76
N VAL A 104 -9.88 -1.75 4.16
CA VAL A 104 -10.13 -1.27 2.80
C VAL A 104 -9.39 -2.12 1.77
N ASN A 105 -10.08 -3.07 1.17
CA ASN A 105 -9.52 -3.98 0.16
C ASN A 105 -9.66 -3.38 -1.25
N MET A 106 -8.71 -2.51 -1.63
CA MET A 106 -8.71 -1.82 -2.94
C MET A 106 -8.87 -2.75 -4.15
N PRO A 107 -8.15 -3.90 -4.26
CA PRO A 107 -8.35 -4.83 -5.36
C PRO A 107 -9.80 -5.33 -5.44
N MET A 108 -10.39 -5.75 -4.32
CA MET A 108 -11.75 -6.27 -4.26
C MET A 108 -12.77 -5.18 -4.62
N LEU A 109 -12.62 -3.98 -4.07
CA LEU A 109 -13.46 -2.82 -4.40
C LEU A 109 -13.42 -2.51 -5.89
N THR A 110 -12.22 -2.54 -6.50
CA THR A 110 -12.06 -2.28 -7.94
C THR A 110 -12.78 -3.35 -8.76
N LEU A 111 -12.67 -4.63 -8.40
CA LEU A 111 -13.37 -5.70 -9.10
C LEU A 111 -14.90 -5.55 -9.02
N PHE A 112 -15.46 -5.35 -7.82
CA PHE A 112 -16.90 -5.14 -7.67
C PHE A 112 -17.39 -3.93 -8.44
N ASN A 113 -16.65 -2.84 -8.39
CA ASN A 113 -16.96 -1.62 -9.13
C ASN A 113 -16.96 -1.85 -10.65
N MET A 114 -15.99 -2.61 -11.19
CA MET A 114 -15.91 -3.00 -12.60
C MET A 114 -17.08 -3.91 -13.02
N PHE A 115 -17.58 -4.76 -12.11
CA PHE A 115 -18.76 -5.58 -12.35
C PHE A 115 -20.09 -4.82 -12.15
N GLY A 116 -20.04 -3.50 -11.98
CA GLY A 116 -21.22 -2.65 -11.86
C GLY A 116 -21.90 -2.69 -10.49
N CYS A 117 -21.23 -3.22 -9.48
CA CYS A 117 -21.73 -3.20 -8.11
C CYS A 117 -21.47 -1.86 -7.45
N ASP A 118 -22.43 -1.34 -6.70
CA ASP A 118 -22.19 -0.21 -5.80
C ASP A 118 -21.39 -0.68 -4.59
N VAL A 119 -20.33 0.06 -4.25
CA VAL A 119 -19.42 -0.32 -3.18
C VAL A 119 -19.51 0.64 -2.00
N GLY A 120 -19.60 0.07 -0.79
CA GLY A 120 -19.45 0.78 0.47
C GLY A 120 -18.04 0.57 1.03
N ILE A 121 -17.44 1.62 1.59
CA ILE A 121 -16.12 1.54 2.20
C ILE A 121 -16.26 1.75 3.70
N ILE A 122 -15.82 0.75 4.46
CA ILE A 122 -15.68 0.82 5.91
C ILE A 122 -14.21 0.88 6.23
N ASP A 123 -13.79 1.95 6.82
CA ASP A 123 -12.42 2.23 7.20
C ASP A 123 -12.28 2.17 8.72
N ASN A 124 -11.61 1.15 9.22
CA ASN A 124 -11.39 0.90 10.64
C ASN A 124 -10.06 1.48 11.11
N ALA A 125 -9.66 2.58 10.79
CA ALA A 125 -8.48 3.38 11.17
C ALA A 125 -7.43 2.79 12.18
N ASN A 126 -7.42 1.47 12.39
CA ASN A 126 -6.67 0.77 13.44
C ASN A 126 -5.20 0.49 13.07
N ALA A 127 -4.80 0.70 11.83
CA ALA A 127 -3.43 0.46 11.38
C ALA A 127 -2.74 1.81 11.11
N GLU A 128 -1.89 2.23 12.02
CA GLU A 128 -1.17 3.50 11.88
C GLU A 128 0.15 3.37 11.13
N LEU A 129 0.88 2.29 11.37
CA LEU A 129 2.26 2.12 10.90
C LEU A 129 2.43 0.79 10.18
N VAL A 130 3.08 0.85 9.02
CA VAL A 130 3.48 -0.34 8.27
C VAL A 130 4.96 -0.26 7.94
N ASP A 131 5.69 -1.31 8.29
CA ASP A 131 7.02 -1.62 7.80
C ASP A 131 6.96 -2.73 6.76
N ARG A 132 7.73 -2.58 5.68
CA ARG A 132 7.91 -3.60 4.64
C ARG A 132 9.31 -4.17 4.72
N ALA A 133 9.40 -5.49 4.64
CA ALA A 133 10.64 -6.23 4.50
C ALA A 133 10.62 -7.05 3.21
N PHE A 134 11.79 -7.24 2.62
CA PHE A 134 11.98 -8.21 1.56
C PHE A 134 12.17 -9.59 2.18
N ILE A 135 11.48 -10.58 1.62
CA ILE A 135 11.69 -11.98 1.96
C ILE A 135 12.53 -12.57 0.83
N SER A 136 13.71 -13.12 1.19
CA SER A 136 14.53 -13.88 0.23
C SER A 136 13.86 -15.21 -0.04
N ARG A 137 13.80 -15.57 -1.31
CA ARG A 137 13.41 -16.91 -1.76
C ARG A 137 14.60 -17.51 -2.47
N PHE A 138 14.79 -18.81 -2.27
CA PHE A 138 15.86 -19.55 -2.91
C PHE A 138 15.23 -20.59 -3.79
N GLU A 139 15.74 -20.72 -4.99
CA GLU A 139 15.51 -21.86 -5.86
C GLU A 139 16.70 -22.80 -5.71
N THR A 140 16.44 -24.08 -5.61
CA THR A 140 17.47 -25.12 -5.46
C THR A 140 17.09 -26.31 -6.31
N ASP A 141 18.08 -27.01 -6.82
CA ASP A 141 17.96 -28.30 -7.55
C ASP A 141 17.82 -29.50 -6.59
N ILE A 142 17.83 -29.25 -5.28
CA ILE A 142 17.64 -30.31 -4.28
C ILE A 142 16.16 -30.70 -4.26
N SER A 143 15.89 -31.97 -4.61
CA SER A 143 14.57 -32.57 -4.49
C SER A 143 14.47 -33.40 -3.21
N TYR A 144 13.36 -33.25 -2.48
CA TYR A 144 13.07 -34.06 -1.30
C TYR A 144 11.55 -34.35 -1.24
N ASP A 145 11.22 -35.52 -0.71
CA ASP A 145 9.86 -36.00 -0.49
C ASP A 145 9.46 -35.98 1.00
N THR A 146 10.45 -35.88 1.87
CA THR A 146 10.25 -35.95 3.32
C THR A 146 11.09 -34.89 4.03
N VAL A 147 10.46 -34.15 4.94
CA VAL A 147 11.12 -33.14 5.79
C VAL A 147 10.93 -33.52 7.26
N TYR A 148 12.03 -33.68 7.96
CA TYR A 148 12.03 -33.84 9.42
C TYR A 148 12.22 -32.48 10.05
N VAL A 149 11.27 -32.08 10.91
CA VAL A 149 11.29 -30.77 11.57
C VAL A 149 11.25 -30.98 13.07
N ASP A 150 12.20 -30.38 13.77
CA ASP A 150 12.20 -30.33 15.22
C ASP A 150 11.05 -29.48 15.75
N PHE A 151 10.47 -29.87 16.86
CA PHE A 151 9.28 -29.22 17.41
C PHE A 151 9.63 -27.99 18.25
N ASP A 152 10.51 -28.17 19.26
CA ASP A 152 10.89 -27.11 20.17
C ASP A 152 11.87 -26.13 19.50
N ASP A 153 11.66 -24.85 19.70
CA ASP A 153 12.44 -23.73 19.11
C ASP A 153 12.50 -23.71 17.57
N THR A 154 11.79 -24.64 16.91
CA THR A 154 11.66 -24.69 15.44
C THR A 154 10.21 -24.52 15.02
N VAL A 155 9.33 -25.50 15.29
CA VAL A 155 7.89 -25.36 15.02
C VAL A 155 7.25 -24.40 16.02
N THR A 156 7.69 -24.42 17.26
CA THR A 156 7.30 -23.47 18.30
C THR A 156 8.52 -22.66 18.75
N VAL A 157 8.35 -21.35 18.86
CA VAL A 157 9.36 -20.43 19.40
C VAL A 157 8.74 -19.66 20.56
N ARG A 158 9.32 -19.79 21.74
CA ARG A 158 8.80 -19.17 22.98
C ARG A 158 7.32 -19.50 23.24
N GLY A 159 6.93 -20.75 23.00
CA GLY A 159 5.55 -21.24 23.21
C GLY A 159 4.54 -20.76 22.16
N LYS A 160 4.98 -20.15 21.05
CA LYS A 160 4.14 -19.71 19.93
C LYS A 160 4.54 -20.43 18.66
N VAL A 161 3.58 -20.72 17.80
CA VAL A 161 3.83 -21.32 16.49
C VAL A 161 4.67 -20.42 15.62
N ASN A 162 5.73 -20.95 15.02
CA ASN A 162 6.55 -20.25 14.03
C ASN A 162 5.78 -20.12 12.71
N SER A 163 5.11 -19.00 12.53
CA SER A 163 4.27 -18.74 11.36
C SER A 163 5.05 -18.77 10.03
N ILE A 164 6.34 -18.39 10.04
CA ILE A 164 7.19 -18.39 8.83
C ILE A 164 7.45 -19.82 8.39
N LEU A 165 7.80 -20.71 9.32
CA LEU A 165 7.99 -22.13 9.02
C LEU A 165 6.70 -22.78 8.54
N MET A 166 5.57 -22.50 9.22
CA MET A 166 4.27 -23.04 8.83
C MET A 166 3.86 -22.60 7.42
N MET A 167 4.10 -21.35 7.08
CA MET A 167 3.86 -20.84 5.73
C MET A 167 4.73 -21.56 4.70
N TYR A 168 6.01 -21.78 5.00
CA TYR A 168 6.93 -22.52 4.13
C TYR A 168 6.46 -23.95 3.90
N LEU A 169 6.14 -24.68 4.97
CA LEU A 169 5.66 -26.07 4.89
C LEU A 169 4.35 -26.18 4.11
N TYR A 170 3.45 -25.22 4.30
CA TYR A 170 2.20 -25.17 3.54
C TYR A 170 2.42 -24.91 2.06
N GLN A 171 3.33 -24.01 1.69
CA GLN A 171 3.68 -23.74 0.29
C GLN A 171 4.39 -24.94 -0.36
N ALA A 172 5.31 -25.58 0.35
CA ALA A 172 6.01 -26.77 -0.15
C ALA A 172 5.06 -27.94 -0.45
N ARG A 173 3.96 -28.08 0.28
CA ARG A 173 2.94 -29.10 0.04
C ARG A 173 2.09 -28.84 -1.21
N ASN A 174 1.95 -27.58 -1.62
CA ASN A 174 1.10 -27.17 -2.73
C ASN A 174 1.88 -26.82 -4.01
N ALA A 175 3.18 -27.01 -4.02
CA ALA A 175 4.06 -26.88 -5.17
C ALA A 175 4.29 -28.23 -5.84
#